data_aa27303b3d12684480a24905533c78af
#
_entry.id   aa27303b3d12684480a24905533c78af
#
_cell.length_a   1.000
_cell.length_b   1.000
_cell.length_c   1.000
_cell.angle_alpha   90.00
_cell.angle_beta   90.00
_cell.angle_gamma   90.00
#
_symmetry.space_group_name_H-M   'P 1'
#
loop_
_entity.id
_entity.type
_entity.pdbx_description
1 polymer ?
#
loop_
_entity_poly.entity_id
_entity_poly.type
_entity_poly.pdbx_seq_one_letter_code
_entity_poly.pdbx_strand_id
1 'polypeptide(L)'
;VTSSISEDAANWLYTEAKPGEAKLFEKDNTFYVLQLTSINDNNYQTVNALQLYIAKDASDKEYKDGEKTSDERVSELEAALKEDSSEEKFREYIKTYADNTSSYTITNGAHRSITPEVARTWLFDSSRKAGDTKEFVDDNGGTYVFFFQDFAETYRDLLVTNKLKTEWYDEVT
;
A
#
# COMPACT_ATOMS: atom_id res chain seq x y z
N VAL A 1 -10.87 -0.92 -14.54
CA VAL A 1 -12.18 -0.26 -14.68
C VAL A 1 -12.73 -0.40 -16.09
N THR A 2 -11.88 -0.36 -17.11
CA THR A 2 -12.30 -0.26 -18.52
C THR A 2 -12.81 -1.56 -19.11
N SER A 3 -12.20 -2.70 -18.81
CA SER A 3 -12.60 -4.01 -19.34
C SER A 3 -13.94 -4.52 -18.77
N SER A 4 -14.39 -3.98 -17.64
CA SER A 4 -15.63 -4.44 -16.99
C SER A 4 -16.88 -3.72 -17.49
N ILE A 5 -16.77 -2.53 -18.10
CA ILE A 5 -17.94 -1.78 -18.58
C ILE A 5 -18.06 -1.91 -20.11
N SER A 6 -17.28 -1.16 -20.87
CA SER A 6 -17.22 -1.27 -22.33
C SER A 6 -15.98 -0.55 -22.88
N GLU A 7 -15.58 -0.89 -24.11
CA GLU A 7 -14.49 -0.21 -24.81
C GLU A 7 -14.84 1.27 -25.07
N ASP A 8 -16.10 1.58 -25.43
CA ASP A 8 -16.56 2.95 -25.63
C ASP A 8 -16.48 3.80 -24.37
N ALA A 9 -16.85 3.23 -23.22
CA ALA A 9 -16.74 3.89 -21.92
C ALA A 9 -15.27 4.16 -21.55
N ALA A 10 -14.40 3.20 -21.85
CA ALA A 10 -12.97 3.35 -21.66
C ALA A 10 -12.41 4.47 -22.56
N ASN A 11 -12.69 4.41 -23.84
CA ASN A 11 -12.23 5.40 -24.81
C ASN A 11 -12.66 6.82 -24.38
N TRP A 12 -13.95 6.99 -24.06
CA TRP A 12 -14.45 8.28 -23.59
C TRP A 12 -13.70 8.79 -22.34
N LEU A 13 -13.52 7.93 -21.33
CA LEU A 13 -12.84 8.32 -20.08
C LEU A 13 -11.39 8.78 -20.30
N TYR A 14 -10.66 8.12 -21.20
CA TYR A 14 -9.23 8.37 -21.38
C TYR A 14 -8.90 9.39 -22.47
N THR A 15 -9.80 9.67 -23.39
CA THR A 15 -9.49 10.52 -24.55
C THR A 15 -10.36 11.77 -24.65
N GLU A 16 -11.58 11.75 -24.11
CA GLU A 16 -12.57 12.81 -24.35
C GLU A 16 -12.99 13.54 -23.07
N ALA A 17 -13.21 12.77 -21.98
CA ALA A 17 -13.82 13.29 -20.76
C ALA A 17 -12.96 14.34 -20.06
N LYS A 18 -13.63 15.33 -19.47
CA LYS A 18 -13.03 16.33 -18.59
C LYS A 18 -13.53 16.15 -17.16
N PRO A 19 -12.75 16.56 -16.14
CA PRO A 19 -13.20 16.52 -14.78
C PRO A 19 -14.56 17.23 -14.59
N GLY A 20 -15.47 16.52 -13.93
CA GLY A 20 -16.87 16.97 -13.72
C GLY A 20 -17.86 16.47 -14.78
N GLU A 21 -17.40 16.03 -15.96
CA GLU A 21 -18.29 15.50 -17.00
C GLU A 21 -18.80 14.10 -16.63
N ALA A 22 -20.05 13.83 -16.97
CA ALA A 22 -20.71 12.54 -16.83
C ALA A 22 -21.32 12.09 -18.16
N LYS A 23 -21.28 10.78 -18.42
CA LYS A 23 -21.87 10.18 -19.63
C LYS A 23 -22.52 8.84 -19.31
N LEU A 24 -23.62 8.57 -19.97
CA LEU A 24 -24.36 7.32 -19.88
C LEU A 24 -23.82 6.32 -20.93
N PHE A 25 -23.62 5.09 -20.50
CA PHE A 25 -23.24 3.95 -21.35
C PHE A 25 -24.21 2.80 -21.12
N GLU A 26 -24.46 2.02 -22.17
CA GLU A 26 -25.26 0.80 -22.10
C GLU A 26 -24.39 -0.40 -22.48
N LYS A 27 -24.47 -1.46 -21.68
CA LYS A 27 -23.86 -2.75 -21.98
C LYS A 27 -24.74 -3.86 -21.40
N ASP A 28 -25.04 -4.87 -22.20
CA ASP A 28 -25.79 -6.07 -21.78
C ASP A 28 -27.10 -5.73 -21.06
N ASN A 29 -27.90 -4.79 -21.60
CA ASN A 29 -29.14 -4.25 -21.01
C ASN A 29 -28.95 -3.56 -19.63
N THR A 30 -27.72 -3.20 -19.29
CA THR A 30 -27.41 -2.45 -18.07
C THR A 30 -26.91 -1.05 -18.41
N PHE A 31 -27.45 -0.07 -17.70
CA PHE A 31 -27.04 1.33 -17.87
C PHE A 31 -26.00 1.71 -16.81
N TYR A 32 -24.90 2.32 -17.28
CA TYR A 32 -23.80 2.82 -16.45
C TYR A 32 -23.68 4.33 -16.59
N VAL A 33 -23.74 5.07 -15.52
CA VAL A 33 -23.39 6.49 -15.51
C VAL A 33 -21.97 6.62 -14.99
N LEU A 34 -21.06 7.10 -15.84
CA LEU A 34 -19.68 7.37 -15.45
C LEU A 34 -19.47 8.88 -15.33
N GLN A 35 -18.81 9.30 -14.26
CA GLN A 35 -18.37 10.67 -14.09
C GLN A 35 -16.87 10.69 -13.87
N LEU A 36 -16.12 11.48 -14.67
CA LEU A 36 -14.72 11.74 -14.42
C LEU A 36 -14.61 12.81 -13.31
N THR A 37 -14.15 12.41 -12.14
CA THR A 37 -13.99 13.33 -11.00
C THR A 37 -12.68 14.11 -11.04
N SER A 38 -11.58 13.45 -11.43
CA SER A 38 -10.26 14.06 -11.53
C SER A 38 -9.34 13.26 -12.43
N ILE A 39 -8.32 13.92 -12.95
CA ILE A 39 -7.19 13.28 -13.64
C ILE A 39 -5.98 13.41 -12.73
N ASN A 40 -5.29 12.30 -12.48
CA ASN A 40 -4.04 12.27 -11.74
C ASN A 40 -2.91 11.92 -12.72
N ASP A 41 -1.88 12.74 -12.77
CA ASP A 41 -0.70 12.52 -13.61
C ASP A 41 0.25 11.44 -13.07
N ASN A 42 0.01 10.97 -11.83
CA ASN A 42 0.82 9.97 -11.14
C ASN A 42 2.30 10.34 -10.98
N ASN A 43 2.62 11.62 -10.98
CA ASN A 43 3.99 12.13 -10.88
C ASN A 43 4.58 12.07 -9.46
N TYR A 44 3.87 11.51 -8.48
CA TYR A 44 4.45 11.31 -7.15
C TYR A 44 5.42 10.11 -7.15
N GLN A 45 6.47 10.22 -6.35
CA GLN A 45 7.40 9.11 -6.15
C GLN A 45 6.72 7.96 -5.41
N THR A 46 7.01 6.74 -5.84
CA THR A 46 6.72 5.53 -5.07
C THR A 46 7.73 5.40 -3.93
N VAL A 47 7.47 4.52 -2.97
CA VAL A 47 8.33 4.35 -1.80
C VAL A 47 8.78 2.90 -1.64
N ASN A 48 10.02 2.73 -1.18
CA ASN A 48 10.52 1.47 -0.67
C ASN A 48 10.39 1.49 0.85
N ALA A 49 9.73 0.49 1.40
CA ALA A 49 9.46 0.42 2.82
C ALA A 49 9.34 -1.02 3.31
N LEU A 50 9.69 -1.23 4.57
CA LEU A 50 9.34 -2.43 5.32
C LEU A 50 8.14 -2.10 6.19
N GLN A 51 7.22 -3.05 6.29
CA GLN A 51 6.02 -2.95 7.12
C GLN A 51 5.92 -4.19 8.00
N LEU A 52 5.65 -3.99 9.27
CA LEU A 52 5.26 -5.03 10.21
C LEU A 52 3.86 -4.68 10.74
N TYR A 53 2.99 -5.67 10.85
CA TYR A 53 1.65 -5.54 11.40
C TYR A 53 1.46 -6.53 12.55
N ILE A 54 1.00 -6.04 13.69
CA ILE A 54 0.60 -6.83 14.85
C ILE A 54 -0.92 -6.63 15.00
N ALA A 55 -1.67 -7.69 14.73
CA ALA A 55 -3.12 -7.65 14.89
C ALA A 55 -3.48 -7.52 16.37
N LYS A 56 -4.54 -6.76 16.67
CA LYS A 56 -5.11 -6.74 18.02
C LYS A 56 -5.68 -8.11 18.34
N ASP A 57 -5.38 -8.61 19.52
CA ASP A 57 -5.96 -9.87 19.98
C ASP A 57 -7.48 -9.77 20.13
N ALA A 58 -8.19 -10.83 19.81
CA ALA A 58 -9.62 -10.93 20.06
C ALA A 58 -9.89 -10.87 21.59
N SER A 59 -11.02 -10.26 21.96
CA SER A 59 -11.37 -10.04 23.37
C SER A 59 -11.57 -11.34 24.17
N ASP A 60 -11.84 -12.45 23.48
CA ASP A 60 -12.06 -13.78 24.03
C ASP A 60 -10.86 -14.74 23.79
N LYS A 61 -9.71 -14.19 23.34
CA LYS A 61 -8.50 -14.98 23.12
C LYS A 61 -7.98 -15.55 24.43
N GLU A 62 -7.85 -16.89 24.50
CA GLU A 62 -7.15 -17.58 25.56
C GLU A 62 -5.65 -17.69 25.24
N TYR A 63 -4.80 -17.34 26.20
CA TYR A 63 -3.34 -17.40 26.03
C TYR A 63 -2.80 -18.70 26.62
N LYS A 64 -1.85 -19.28 25.92
CA LYS A 64 -1.04 -20.38 26.43
C LYS A 64 0.04 -19.83 27.37
N ASP A 65 0.56 -20.70 28.21
CA ASP A 65 1.66 -20.33 29.12
C ASP A 65 2.87 -19.81 28.30
N GLY A 66 3.30 -18.62 28.63
CA GLY A 66 4.39 -17.91 27.93
C GLY A 66 4.01 -17.22 26.61
N GLU A 67 2.75 -17.30 26.16
CA GLU A 67 2.28 -16.53 24.99
C GLU A 67 2.03 -15.06 25.37
N LYS A 68 2.54 -14.14 24.56
CA LYS A 68 2.41 -12.69 24.77
C LYS A 68 1.16 -12.15 24.10
N THR A 69 0.54 -11.19 24.76
CA THR A 69 -0.54 -10.38 24.19
C THR A 69 -0.04 -9.51 23.04
N SER A 70 -0.94 -9.04 22.17
CA SER A 70 -0.60 -8.06 21.13
C SER A 70 0.03 -6.79 21.74
N ASP A 71 -0.50 -6.31 22.87
CA ASP A 71 -0.01 -5.09 23.53
C ASP A 71 1.40 -5.28 24.10
N GLU A 72 1.71 -6.45 24.67
CA GLU A 72 3.07 -6.78 25.12
C GLU A 72 4.04 -6.86 23.95
N ARG A 73 3.65 -7.47 22.84
CA ARG A 73 4.47 -7.54 21.62
C ARG A 73 4.76 -6.15 21.03
N VAL A 74 3.74 -5.28 20.98
CA VAL A 74 3.90 -3.89 20.55
C VAL A 74 4.87 -3.14 21.47
N SER A 75 4.68 -3.24 22.77
CA SER A 75 5.53 -2.56 23.76
C SER A 75 7.00 -3.01 23.69
N GLU A 76 7.24 -4.30 23.47
CA GLU A 76 8.59 -4.84 23.28
C GLU A 76 9.22 -4.36 21.98
N LEU A 77 8.44 -4.33 20.87
CA LEU A 77 8.90 -3.81 19.60
C LEU A 77 9.26 -2.33 19.69
N GLU A 78 8.42 -1.52 20.36
CA GLU A 78 8.73 -0.10 20.61
C GLU A 78 10.03 0.09 21.40
N ALA A 79 10.24 -0.73 22.44
CA ALA A 79 11.48 -0.69 23.22
C ALA A 79 12.69 -1.05 22.37
N ALA A 80 12.57 -2.12 21.56
CA ALA A 80 13.64 -2.56 20.67
C ALA A 80 13.97 -1.51 19.59
N LEU A 81 12.97 -0.85 19.01
CA LEU A 81 13.15 0.23 18.03
C LEU A 81 13.83 1.48 18.62
N LYS A 82 13.64 1.75 19.91
CA LYS A 82 14.36 2.84 20.62
C LYS A 82 15.83 2.52 20.83
N GLU A 83 16.18 1.23 20.97
CA GLU A 83 17.57 0.80 21.13
C GLU A 83 18.29 0.75 19.77
N ASP A 84 17.67 0.17 18.75
CA ASP A 84 18.24 0.07 17.40
C ASP A 84 17.12 0.04 16.34
N SER A 85 17.01 1.12 15.58
CA SER A 85 16.08 1.25 14.46
C SER A 85 16.75 1.06 13.08
N SER A 86 17.89 0.38 13.01
CA SER A 86 18.53 0.06 11.73
C SER A 86 17.67 -0.90 10.89
N GLU A 87 17.87 -0.87 9.57
CA GLU A 87 17.14 -1.77 8.64
C GLU A 87 17.40 -3.24 8.97
N GLU A 88 18.64 -3.58 9.31
CA GLU A 88 19.03 -4.93 9.68
C GLU A 88 18.21 -5.42 10.89
N LYS A 89 18.12 -4.58 11.92
CA LYS A 89 17.32 -4.89 13.11
C LYS A 89 15.83 -4.91 12.83
N PHE A 90 15.33 -4.02 11.99
CA PHE A 90 13.92 -4.05 11.61
C PHE A 90 13.53 -5.36 10.90
N ARG A 91 14.42 -5.89 10.06
CA ARG A 91 14.23 -7.22 9.44
C ARG A 91 14.27 -8.38 10.45
N GLU A 92 15.04 -8.26 11.54
CA GLU A 92 14.99 -9.21 12.65
C GLU A 92 13.67 -9.07 13.43
N TYR A 93 13.20 -7.84 13.66
CA TYR A 93 11.91 -7.59 14.33
C TYR A 93 10.73 -8.17 13.55
N ILE A 94 10.74 -8.08 12.21
CA ILE A 94 9.75 -8.77 11.38
C ILE A 94 9.73 -10.27 11.71
N LYS A 95 10.89 -10.94 11.78
CA LYS A 95 10.97 -12.38 12.07
C LYS A 95 10.51 -12.73 13.49
N THR A 96 10.69 -11.81 14.43
CA THR A 96 10.37 -12.02 15.85
C THR A 96 8.90 -11.76 16.17
N TYR A 97 8.31 -10.72 15.57
CA TYR A 97 6.99 -10.23 15.96
C TYR A 97 5.88 -10.48 14.93
N ALA A 98 6.21 -10.85 13.68
CA ALA A 98 5.20 -11.19 12.70
C ALA A 98 4.55 -12.55 13.01
N ASP A 99 3.23 -12.59 13.02
CA ASP A 99 2.47 -13.83 13.28
C ASP A 99 2.60 -14.83 12.12
N ASN A 100 2.71 -14.32 10.89
CA ASN A 100 2.81 -15.11 9.66
C ASN A 100 3.28 -14.22 8.50
N THR A 101 3.35 -14.79 7.29
CA THR A 101 3.81 -14.06 6.09
C THR A 101 2.88 -12.94 5.63
N SER A 102 1.64 -12.88 6.09
CA SER A 102 0.72 -11.77 5.80
C SER A 102 0.84 -10.60 6.79
N SER A 103 1.54 -10.81 7.91
CA SER A 103 1.76 -9.79 8.94
C SER A 103 2.94 -8.85 8.63
N TYR A 104 3.60 -9.02 7.50
CA TYR A 104 4.63 -8.08 7.06
C TYR A 104 4.66 -7.92 5.54
N THR A 105 5.22 -6.80 5.10
CA THR A 105 5.43 -6.52 3.68
C THR A 105 6.80 -5.89 3.48
N ILE A 106 7.53 -6.38 2.48
CA ILE A 106 8.75 -5.77 1.96
C ILE A 106 8.37 -5.22 0.58
N THR A 107 8.23 -3.91 0.48
CA THR A 107 7.71 -3.29 -0.73
C THR A 107 8.77 -2.48 -1.44
N ASN A 108 8.95 -2.76 -2.72
CA ASN A 108 9.76 -1.96 -3.63
C ASN A 108 8.79 -1.22 -4.57
N GLY A 109 8.78 0.11 -4.52
CA GLY A 109 7.89 0.91 -5.35
C GLY A 109 6.43 0.88 -4.92
N ALA A 110 6.14 0.92 -3.62
CA ALA A 110 4.77 1.06 -3.12
C ALA A 110 4.13 2.34 -3.65
N HIS A 111 2.93 2.24 -4.19
CA HIS A 111 2.14 3.40 -4.58
C HIS A 111 0.99 3.64 -3.59
N ARG A 112 0.41 4.84 -3.62
CA ARG A 112 -0.57 5.28 -2.61
C ARG A 112 -1.77 4.35 -2.43
N SER A 113 -2.24 3.69 -3.48
CA SER A 113 -3.46 2.86 -3.39
C SER A 113 -3.25 1.51 -2.72
N ILE A 114 -2.02 0.99 -2.67
CA ILE A 114 -1.70 -0.26 -1.96
C ILE A 114 -1.16 -0.04 -0.54
N THR A 115 -0.89 1.22 -0.19
CA THR A 115 -0.39 1.59 1.14
C THR A 115 -1.57 1.74 2.11
N PRO A 116 -1.50 1.20 3.33
CA PRO A 116 -2.51 1.43 4.35
C PRO A 116 -2.80 2.92 4.55
N GLU A 117 -4.08 3.28 4.62
CA GLU A 117 -4.51 4.67 4.63
C GLU A 117 -3.91 5.46 5.80
N VAL A 118 -3.85 4.84 6.97
CA VAL A 118 -3.28 5.44 8.20
C VAL A 118 -1.82 5.89 8.05
N ALA A 119 -1.03 5.20 7.22
CA ALA A 119 0.38 5.49 7.01
C ALA A 119 0.65 6.36 5.77
N ARG A 120 -0.34 6.52 4.89
CA ARG A 120 -0.16 7.09 3.54
C ARG A 120 0.45 8.48 3.57
N THR A 121 -0.10 9.38 4.38
CA THR A 121 0.40 10.76 4.47
C THR A 121 1.85 10.81 4.95
N TRP A 122 2.21 9.97 5.90
CA TRP A 122 3.57 9.93 6.43
C TRP A 122 4.57 9.32 5.45
N LEU A 123 4.24 8.19 4.82
CA LEU A 123 5.13 7.49 3.89
C LEU A 123 5.47 8.33 2.66
N PHE A 124 4.51 9.11 2.15
CA PHE A 124 4.68 9.93 0.94
C PHE A 124 5.03 11.40 1.22
N ASP A 125 5.40 11.73 2.45
CA ASP A 125 5.91 13.05 2.80
C ASP A 125 7.36 13.18 2.31
N SER A 126 7.63 14.19 1.46
CA SER A 126 8.94 14.42 0.85
C SER A 126 10.07 14.71 1.86
N SER A 127 9.75 14.93 3.11
CA SER A 127 10.75 15.13 4.19
C SER A 127 11.29 13.81 4.77
N ARG A 128 10.72 12.66 4.38
CA ARG A 128 11.18 11.34 4.90
C ARG A 128 12.62 11.06 4.52
N LYS A 129 13.32 10.41 5.45
CA LYS A 129 14.71 9.98 5.28
C LYS A 129 14.83 8.50 5.52
N ALA A 130 15.79 7.86 4.86
CA ALA A 130 16.12 6.46 5.11
C ALA A 130 16.36 6.23 6.61
N GLY A 131 15.73 5.19 7.14
CA GLY A 131 15.77 4.87 8.57
C GLY A 131 14.65 5.49 9.41
N ASP A 132 13.82 6.38 8.85
CA ASP A 132 12.63 6.87 9.55
C ASP A 132 11.69 5.71 9.86
N THR A 133 11.26 5.59 11.12
CA THR A 133 10.27 4.61 11.58
C THR A 133 9.07 5.32 12.16
N LYS A 134 7.89 4.71 12.00
CA LYS A 134 6.66 5.21 12.64
C LYS A 134 5.63 4.12 12.81
N GLU A 135 4.92 4.21 13.93
CA GLU A 135 3.80 3.37 14.30
C GLU A 135 2.47 4.05 13.96
N PHE A 136 1.49 3.23 13.59
CA PHE A 136 0.11 3.63 13.33
C PHE A 136 -0.84 2.56 13.85
N VAL A 137 -1.91 2.98 14.48
CA VAL A 137 -2.99 2.08 14.91
C VAL A 137 -4.14 2.18 13.93
N ASP A 138 -4.66 1.05 13.46
CA ASP A 138 -5.83 1.01 12.59
C ASP A 138 -7.15 1.04 13.38
N ASP A 139 -8.26 1.12 12.66
CA ASP A 139 -9.61 1.19 13.25
C ASP A 139 -10.00 -0.07 14.04
N ASN A 140 -9.29 -1.19 13.83
CA ASN A 140 -9.49 -2.45 14.54
C ASN A 140 -8.56 -2.59 15.76
N GLY A 141 -7.72 -1.58 16.03
CA GLY A 141 -6.75 -1.57 17.11
C GLY A 141 -5.47 -2.36 16.80
N GLY A 142 -5.29 -2.84 15.57
CA GLY A 142 -4.04 -3.43 15.12
C GLY A 142 -2.97 -2.37 14.87
N THR A 143 -1.71 -2.74 15.07
CA THR A 143 -0.57 -1.83 15.00
C THR A 143 0.27 -2.11 13.78
N TYR A 144 0.40 -1.10 12.91
CA TYR A 144 1.38 -1.06 11.82
C TYR A 144 2.65 -0.36 12.29
N VAL A 145 3.82 -0.93 12.01
CA VAL A 145 5.09 -0.26 12.15
C VAL A 145 5.77 -0.23 10.78
N PHE A 146 6.16 0.95 10.36
CA PHE A 146 6.84 1.17 9.08
C PHE A 146 8.29 1.59 9.30
N PHE A 147 9.15 1.09 8.42
CA PHE A 147 10.52 1.55 8.23
C PHE A 147 10.62 2.09 6.81
N PHE A 148 10.92 3.37 6.67
CA PHE A 148 11.12 4.00 5.37
C PHE A 148 12.55 3.75 4.88
N GLN A 149 12.69 3.23 3.67
CA GLN A 149 14.00 2.99 3.07
C GLN A 149 14.41 4.16 2.17
N ASP A 150 13.66 4.42 1.12
CA ASP A 150 13.89 5.51 0.19
C ASP A 150 12.66 5.80 -0.68
N PHE A 151 12.77 6.86 -1.48
CA PHE A 151 11.86 7.09 -2.60
C PHE A 151 12.37 6.36 -3.83
N ALA A 152 11.45 5.73 -4.56
CA ALA A 152 11.71 5.04 -5.82
C ALA A 152 11.22 5.89 -7.02
N GLU A 153 11.18 5.26 -8.18
CA GLU A 153 10.67 5.88 -9.42
C GLU A 153 9.26 6.44 -9.25
N THR A 154 8.85 7.36 -10.13
CA THR A 154 7.48 7.88 -10.08
C THR A 154 6.47 6.75 -10.40
N TYR A 155 5.28 6.85 -9.82
CA TYR A 155 4.23 5.88 -10.11
C TYR A 155 3.88 5.83 -11.60
N ARG A 156 3.98 6.98 -12.28
CA ARG A 156 3.83 7.06 -13.74
C ARG A 156 4.87 6.20 -14.47
N ASP A 157 6.15 6.33 -14.10
CA ASP A 157 7.23 5.59 -14.76
C ASP A 157 7.10 4.08 -14.49
N LEU A 158 6.70 3.71 -13.28
CA LEU A 158 6.40 2.33 -12.91
C LEU A 158 5.29 1.74 -13.80
N LEU A 159 4.19 2.49 -14.01
CA LEU A 159 3.09 2.07 -14.87
C LEU A 159 3.52 1.89 -16.33
N VAL A 160 4.31 2.84 -16.86
CA VAL A 160 4.84 2.77 -18.23
C VAL A 160 5.77 1.57 -18.39
N THR A 161 6.69 1.39 -17.46
CA THR A 161 7.64 0.27 -17.47
C THR A 161 6.92 -1.09 -17.43
N ASN A 162 5.91 -1.22 -16.58
CA ASN A 162 5.14 -2.46 -16.48
C ASN A 162 4.34 -2.74 -17.77
N LYS A 163 3.75 -1.71 -18.37
CA LYS A 163 3.05 -1.85 -19.65
C LYS A 163 3.99 -2.30 -20.77
N LEU A 164 5.14 -1.65 -20.93
CA LEU A 164 6.14 -2.01 -21.94
C LEU A 164 6.67 -3.43 -21.74
N LYS A 165 6.89 -3.86 -20.50
CA LYS A 165 7.27 -5.26 -20.20
C LYS A 165 6.20 -6.24 -20.65
N THR A 166 4.93 -5.97 -20.36
CA THR A 166 3.82 -6.84 -20.77
C THR A 166 3.73 -6.93 -22.28
N GLU A 167 3.74 -5.80 -22.98
CA GLU A 167 3.69 -5.76 -24.44
C GLU A 167 4.86 -6.55 -25.07
N TRP A 168 6.08 -6.38 -24.50
CA TRP A 168 7.25 -7.14 -24.98
C TRP A 168 7.11 -8.66 -24.77
N TYR A 169 6.58 -9.09 -23.60
CA TYR A 169 6.33 -10.53 -23.35
C TYR A 169 5.29 -11.09 -24.33
N ASP A 170 4.22 -10.35 -24.63
CA ASP A 170 3.18 -10.79 -25.55
C ASP A 170 3.68 -10.90 -26.99
N GLU A 171 4.71 -10.13 -27.38
CA GLU A 171 5.32 -10.20 -28.70
C GLU A 171 6.31 -11.37 -28.87
N VAL A 172 6.92 -11.85 -27.80
CA VAL A 172 7.99 -12.87 -27.86
C VAL A 172 7.57 -14.27 -27.41
N THR A 173 6.33 -14.44 -26.93
CA THR A 173 5.74 -15.73 -26.53
C THR A 173 4.62 -16.18 -27.43
#